data_58fc3bfcb842e487985b7777fdf9f773
#
_entry.id   58fc3bfcb842e487985b7777fdf9f773
#
_cell.length_a   1.000
_cell.length_b   1.000
_cell.length_c   1.000
_cell.angle_alpha   90.00
_cell.angle_beta   90.00
_cell.angle_gamma   90.00
#
_symmetry.space_group_name_H-M   'P 1'
#
loop_
_entity.id
_entity.type
_entity.pdbx_description
1 polymer ?
#
loop_
_entity_poly.entity_id
_entity_poly.type
_entity_poly.pdbx_seq_one_letter_code
_entity_poly.pdbx_strand_id
1 'polypeptide(L)'
;VKLLNGLQFRTSGIGGLPAPLTWEQVEGICRENGTQALFALEMYDTDTRVNYSTEPTKIKTPLGEIPALNHLASMETLVKTGWRLYSPSDRAILDEQVIAQSIAYSGKGINPVVAVAGIVNRKEAVKEVSRKAGHVYAIRLIPYRLRVTRDYFVKGTDNFKVAKRRAQLGRWDDAAELWQVETTNPKMKIAGRAHYNMAII
;
A
#
# COMPACT_ATOMS: atom_id res chain seq x y z
N VAL A 1 -14.29 19.45 -6.51
CA VAL A 1 -13.88 19.25 -5.11
C VAL A 1 -13.45 20.58 -4.53
N LYS A 2 -14.01 20.96 -3.39
CA LYS A 2 -13.63 22.15 -2.64
C LYS A 2 -12.79 21.72 -1.43
N LEU A 3 -11.59 22.27 -1.29
CA LEU A 3 -10.72 21.96 -0.15
C LEU A 3 -11.01 22.96 0.98
N LEU A 4 -11.37 22.45 2.15
CA LEU A 4 -11.58 23.23 3.37
C LEU A 4 -10.39 23.02 4.29
N ASN A 5 -9.64 24.10 4.58
CA ASN A 5 -8.53 24.07 5.50
C ASN A 5 -8.92 24.78 6.80
N GLY A 6 -8.37 24.32 7.91
CA GLY A 6 -8.51 24.99 9.20
C GLY A 6 -9.73 24.60 10.03
N LEU A 7 -10.53 23.64 9.59
CA LEU A 7 -11.54 23.03 10.45
C LEU A 7 -10.82 22.07 11.41
N GLN A 8 -10.54 22.56 12.63
CA GLN A 8 -9.92 21.72 13.66
C GLN A 8 -11.02 21.15 14.55
N PHE A 9 -11.22 19.85 14.46
CA PHE A 9 -12.03 19.10 15.40
C PHE A 9 -11.12 18.51 16.48
N ARG A 10 -11.59 18.45 17.73
CA ARG A 10 -10.84 17.82 18.82
C ARG A 10 -10.51 16.36 18.46
N THR A 11 -9.24 16.06 18.32
CA THR A 11 -8.78 14.67 18.24
C THR A 11 -8.76 14.08 19.65
N SER A 12 -9.46 12.99 19.87
CA SER A 12 -9.26 12.17 21.06
C SER A 12 -7.89 11.51 20.98
N GLY A 13 -7.09 11.64 22.02
CA GLY A 13 -5.73 11.11 22.05
C GLY A 13 -5.68 9.59 21.87
N ILE A 14 -4.51 9.14 21.39
CA ILE A 14 -4.03 7.76 21.33
C ILE A 14 -4.65 6.90 20.21
N GLY A 15 -4.20 7.15 18.95
CA GLY A 15 -4.08 6.10 17.93
C GLY A 15 -5.34 5.52 17.29
N GLY A 16 -6.54 6.00 17.68
CA GLY A 16 -7.81 5.58 17.11
C GLY A 16 -8.55 6.72 16.40
N LEU A 17 -9.49 6.37 15.52
CA LEU A 17 -10.41 7.35 14.94
C LEU A 17 -11.24 8.00 16.06
N PRO A 18 -11.42 9.33 16.04
CA PRO A 18 -12.30 10.01 16.97
C PRO A 18 -13.77 9.61 16.73
N ALA A 19 -14.67 9.99 17.63
CA ALA A 19 -16.11 9.86 17.37
C ALA A 19 -16.46 10.57 16.07
N PRO A 20 -17.40 10.03 15.26
CA PRO A 20 -17.84 10.68 14.04
C PRO A 20 -18.35 12.10 14.28
N LEU A 21 -18.24 12.95 13.26
CA LEU A 21 -18.86 14.26 13.26
C LEU A 21 -20.37 14.12 13.43
N THR A 22 -21.00 15.06 14.14
CA THR A 22 -22.46 15.09 14.23
C THR A 22 -23.07 15.44 12.88
N TRP A 23 -24.28 14.93 12.60
CA TRP A 23 -24.97 15.23 11.34
C TRP A 23 -25.21 16.72 11.14
N GLU A 24 -25.46 17.45 12.21
CA GLU A 24 -25.59 18.92 12.18
C GLU A 24 -24.32 19.60 11.66
N GLN A 25 -23.14 19.14 12.11
CA GLN A 25 -21.85 19.63 11.63
C GLN A 25 -21.65 19.27 10.15
N VAL A 26 -21.90 18.02 9.77
CA VAL A 26 -21.75 17.57 8.37
C VAL A 26 -22.68 18.34 7.44
N GLU A 27 -23.97 18.45 7.79
CA GLU A 27 -24.96 19.16 7.00
C GLU A 27 -24.66 20.66 6.92
N GLY A 28 -24.19 21.28 8.02
CA GLY A 28 -23.76 22.68 8.06
C GLY A 28 -22.62 22.95 7.10
N ILE A 29 -21.56 22.16 7.18
CA ILE A 29 -20.40 22.28 6.30
C ILE A 29 -20.77 22.08 4.83
N CYS A 30 -21.56 21.07 4.52
CA CYS A 30 -21.97 20.77 3.16
C CYS A 30 -22.86 21.87 2.58
N ARG A 31 -23.81 22.42 3.35
CA ARG A 31 -24.71 23.50 2.96
C ARG A 31 -23.95 24.81 2.69
N GLU A 32 -23.05 25.21 3.60
CA GLU A 32 -22.26 26.42 3.47
C GLU A 32 -21.34 26.38 2.22
N ASN A 33 -20.91 25.20 1.85
CA ASN A 33 -19.98 25.01 0.73
C ASN A 33 -20.63 24.52 -0.56
N GLY A 34 -21.95 24.27 -0.57
CA GLY A 34 -22.69 23.78 -1.72
C GLY A 34 -22.21 22.40 -2.19
N THR A 35 -21.88 21.50 -1.24
CA THR A 35 -21.35 20.17 -1.53
C THR A 35 -22.32 19.08 -1.10
N GLN A 36 -22.32 17.94 -1.79
CA GLN A 36 -23.20 16.80 -1.57
C GLN A 36 -22.61 15.75 -0.63
N ALA A 37 -21.32 15.81 -0.37
CA ALA A 37 -20.61 14.88 0.50
C ALA A 37 -19.45 15.59 1.20
N LEU A 38 -19.10 15.12 2.38
CA LEU A 38 -17.94 15.57 3.14
C LEU A 38 -16.91 14.45 3.23
N PHE A 39 -15.72 14.70 2.71
CA PHE A 39 -14.57 13.85 2.87
C PHE A 39 -13.65 14.45 3.93
N ALA A 40 -13.52 13.79 5.07
CA ALA A 40 -12.84 14.30 6.24
C ALA A 40 -11.61 13.45 6.59
N LEU A 41 -10.47 14.13 6.80
CA LEU A 41 -9.30 13.57 7.48
C LEU A 41 -9.47 13.88 8.97
N GLU A 42 -9.86 12.89 9.76
CA GLU A 42 -10.19 13.08 11.17
C GLU A 42 -9.09 12.61 12.13
N MET A 43 -8.16 11.83 11.65
CA MET A 43 -6.99 11.42 12.40
C MET A 43 -5.74 11.56 11.55
N TYR A 44 -4.73 12.19 12.12
CA TYR A 44 -3.40 12.29 11.54
C TYR A 44 -2.36 12.16 12.64
N ASP A 45 -1.59 11.09 12.60
CA ASP A 45 -0.56 10.79 13.59
C ASP A 45 0.75 10.43 12.90
N THR A 46 1.87 10.90 13.45
CA THR A 46 3.20 10.66 12.90
C THR A 46 4.18 10.25 13.97
N ASP A 47 4.91 9.17 13.74
CA ASP A 47 6.03 8.73 14.56
C ASP A 47 7.29 8.61 13.70
N THR A 48 8.42 9.06 14.24
CA THR A 48 9.72 8.93 13.58
C THR A 48 10.74 8.40 14.56
N ARG A 49 11.33 7.27 14.23
CA ARG A 49 12.39 6.61 15.02
C ARG A 49 13.70 6.69 14.28
N VAL A 50 14.73 7.09 14.99
CA VAL A 50 16.10 7.12 14.47
C VAL A 50 16.93 6.13 15.28
N ASN A 51 17.56 5.19 14.60
CA ASN A 51 18.48 4.22 15.18
C ASN A 51 19.87 4.50 14.65
N TYR A 52 20.87 4.30 15.49
CA TYR A 52 22.25 4.43 15.16
C TYR A 52 23.03 3.21 15.69
N SER A 53 23.91 2.67 14.87
CA SER A 53 24.76 1.54 15.23
C SER A 53 26.13 1.64 14.56
N THR A 54 27.07 0.85 15.03
CA THR A 54 28.41 0.72 14.44
C THR A 54 28.71 -0.72 14.14
N GLU A 55 29.38 -0.98 13.02
CA GLU A 55 29.84 -2.30 12.62
C GLU A 55 31.35 -2.30 12.34
N PRO A 56 32.09 -3.27 12.83
CA PRO A 56 33.52 -3.43 12.46
C PRO A 56 33.62 -3.62 10.94
N THR A 57 34.57 -2.93 10.33
CA THR A 57 34.87 -3.05 8.91
C THR A 57 36.36 -2.94 8.70
N LYS A 58 36.82 -3.14 7.46
CA LYS A 58 38.23 -2.91 7.07
C LYS A 58 38.26 -1.96 5.88
N ILE A 59 39.13 -0.99 5.95
CA ILE A 59 39.40 -0.08 4.84
C ILE A 59 40.69 -0.57 4.12
N LYS A 60 40.57 -0.78 2.81
CA LYS A 60 41.71 -1.10 1.96
C LYS A 60 42.51 0.15 1.67
N THR A 61 43.79 0.11 2.01
CA THR A 61 44.72 1.18 1.69
C THR A 61 45.90 0.60 0.85
N PRO A 62 46.67 1.42 0.18
CA PRO A 62 47.86 0.95 -0.55
C PRO A 62 48.89 0.19 0.32
N LEU A 63 48.84 0.38 1.64
CA LEU A 63 49.73 -0.26 2.63
C LEU A 63 49.13 -1.48 3.32
N GLY A 64 47.87 -1.89 2.91
CA GLY A 64 47.18 -3.02 3.49
C GLY A 64 45.77 -2.66 4.00
N GLU A 65 45.13 -3.63 4.67
CA GLU A 65 43.81 -3.43 5.28
C GLU A 65 43.94 -2.88 6.70
N ILE A 66 43.24 -1.78 6.99
CA ILE A 66 43.22 -1.18 8.33
C ILE A 66 41.84 -1.44 8.95
N PRO A 67 41.77 -1.88 10.23
CA PRO A 67 40.53 -1.96 10.96
C PRO A 67 39.83 -0.60 11.03
N ALA A 68 38.54 -0.55 10.79
CA ALA A 68 37.74 0.65 10.85
C ALA A 68 36.35 0.32 11.39
N LEU A 69 35.58 1.36 11.72
CA LEU A 69 34.17 1.25 12.08
C LEU A 69 33.31 1.89 10.99
N ASN A 70 32.32 1.17 10.51
CA ASN A 70 31.22 1.75 9.75
C ASN A 70 30.17 2.26 10.72
N HIS A 71 29.72 3.46 10.50
CA HIS A 71 28.62 4.07 11.20
C HIS A 71 27.37 3.90 10.35
N LEU A 72 26.33 3.33 10.95
CA LEU A 72 25.02 3.08 10.32
C LEU A 72 23.99 3.92 11.03
N ALA A 73 23.25 4.70 10.28
CA ALA A 73 22.09 5.42 10.79
C ALA A 73 20.86 4.99 9.99
N SER A 74 19.75 4.76 10.65
CA SER A 74 18.47 4.49 10.01
C SER A 74 17.37 5.33 10.62
N MET A 75 16.45 5.79 9.78
CA MET A 75 15.28 6.54 10.20
C MET A 75 14.04 5.87 9.60
N GLU A 76 13.12 5.48 10.47
CA GLU A 76 11.80 4.99 10.08
C GLU A 76 10.76 6.04 10.45
N THR A 77 9.95 6.42 9.47
CA THR A 77 8.83 7.35 9.67
C THR A 77 7.53 6.63 9.37
N LEU A 78 6.64 6.60 10.35
CA LEU A 78 5.29 6.06 10.24
C LEU A 78 4.29 7.23 10.21
N VAL A 79 3.31 7.16 9.34
CA VAL A 79 2.15 8.05 9.32
C VAL A 79 0.89 7.21 9.35
N LYS A 80 -0.02 7.54 10.28
CA LYS A 80 -1.36 6.99 10.36
C LYS A 80 -2.37 8.08 10.03
N THR A 81 -3.29 7.78 9.15
CA THR A 81 -4.38 8.69 8.75
C THR A 81 -5.72 8.00 8.90
N GLY A 82 -6.69 8.70 9.43
CA GLY A 82 -8.06 8.22 9.56
C GLY A 82 -9.02 9.10 8.77
N TRP A 83 -9.78 8.48 7.88
CA TRP A 83 -10.64 9.13 6.90
C TRP A 83 -12.07 8.67 7.06
N ARG A 84 -13.01 9.60 6.85
CA ARG A 84 -14.43 9.30 6.70
C ARG A 84 -15.03 10.04 5.52
N LEU A 85 -15.95 9.37 4.85
CA LEU A 85 -16.77 9.93 3.79
C LEU A 85 -18.22 9.96 4.27
N TYR A 86 -18.79 11.16 4.41
CA TYR A 86 -20.13 11.38 4.88
C TYR A 86 -21.06 11.75 3.75
N SER A 87 -22.27 11.16 3.74
CA SER A 87 -23.41 11.56 2.92
C SER A 87 -24.44 12.26 3.81
N PRO A 88 -24.60 13.59 3.73
CA PRO A 88 -25.61 14.30 4.53
C PRO A 88 -27.03 13.96 4.09
N SER A 89 -27.28 13.65 2.80
CA SER A 89 -28.62 13.28 2.30
C SER A 89 -29.16 12.00 2.93
N ASP A 90 -28.28 11.03 3.11
CA ASP A 90 -28.65 9.71 3.64
C ASP A 90 -28.37 9.59 5.14
N ARG A 91 -27.74 10.62 5.73
CA ARG A 91 -27.19 10.60 7.09
C ARG A 91 -26.37 9.33 7.34
N ALA A 92 -25.50 9.00 6.39
CA ALA A 92 -24.70 7.78 6.40
C ALA A 92 -23.21 8.05 6.23
N ILE A 93 -22.38 7.26 6.93
CA ILE A 93 -20.96 7.19 6.68
C ILE A 93 -20.77 6.17 5.56
N LEU A 94 -20.38 6.65 4.37
CA LEU A 94 -20.22 5.82 3.18
C LEU A 94 -18.93 5.02 3.19
N ASP A 95 -17.87 5.57 3.78
CA ASP A 95 -16.59 4.87 3.97
C ASP A 95 -15.90 5.37 5.22
N GLU A 96 -15.24 4.46 5.92
CA GLU A 96 -14.40 4.73 7.09
C GLU A 96 -13.14 3.89 6.99
N GLN A 97 -11.97 4.53 7.05
CA GLN A 97 -10.71 3.82 6.89
C GLN A 97 -9.57 4.44 7.69
N VAL A 98 -8.80 3.58 8.37
CA VAL A 98 -7.50 3.92 8.94
C VAL A 98 -6.41 3.35 8.05
N ILE A 99 -5.48 4.21 7.63
CA ILE A 99 -4.35 3.84 6.77
C ILE A 99 -3.06 4.14 7.51
N ALA A 100 -2.21 3.14 7.63
CA ALA A 100 -0.85 3.28 8.13
C ALA A 100 0.14 3.05 6.98
N GLN A 101 1.07 3.98 6.82
CA GLN A 101 2.15 3.88 5.84
C GLN A 101 3.47 4.22 6.53
N SER A 102 4.55 3.55 6.15
CA SER A 102 5.88 3.86 6.64
C SER A 102 6.90 3.96 5.51
N ILE A 103 8.01 4.62 5.80
CA ILE A 103 9.19 4.66 4.96
C ILE A 103 10.42 4.57 5.84
N ALA A 104 11.41 3.83 5.38
CA ALA A 104 12.70 3.72 6.05
C ALA A 104 13.80 4.28 5.15
N TYR A 105 14.69 5.06 5.75
CA TYR A 105 15.91 5.57 5.13
C TYR A 105 17.10 5.04 5.92
N SER A 106 18.19 4.74 5.24
CA SER A 106 19.44 4.35 5.87
C SER A 106 20.60 5.11 5.27
N GLY A 107 21.54 5.50 6.12
CA GLY A 107 22.79 6.10 5.73
C GLY A 107 23.96 5.31 6.33
N LYS A 108 25.06 5.25 5.61
CA LYS A 108 26.29 4.58 6.02
C LYS A 108 27.47 5.49 5.78
N GLY A 109 28.41 5.51 6.71
CA GLY A 109 29.60 6.34 6.59
C GLY A 109 30.75 5.91 7.50
N ILE A 110 31.92 6.49 7.26
CA ILE A 110 33.12 6.28 8.08
C ILE A 110 33.12 7.06 9.39
N ASN A 111 32.14 7.94 9.55
CA ASN A 111 31.88 8.67 10.79
C ASN A 111 30.36 8.96 10.94
N PRO A 112 29.89 9.35 12.14
CA PRO A 112 28.47 9.60 12.39
C PRO A 112 27.86 10.66 11.49
N VAL A 113 28.57 11.72 11.18
CA VAL A 113 28.09 12.85 10.37
C VAL A 113 27.76 12.39 8.95
N VAL A 114 28.65 11.61 8.34
CA VAL A 114 28.45 11.06 7.00
C VAL A 114 27.30 10.06 6.99
N ALA A 115 27.16 9.22 8.01
CA ALA A 115 26.06 8.27 8.11
C ALA A 115 24.69 9.00 8.22
N VAL A 116 24.61 10.05 9.03
CA VAL A 116 23.36 10.83 9.19
C VAL A 116 23.07 11.70 7.97
N ALA A 117 24.10 12.22 7.28
CA ALA A 117 23.90 13.01 6.06
C ALA A 117 23.25 12.22 4.91
N GLY A 118 23.33 10.89 4.93
CA GLY A 118 22.65 10.01 3.98
C GLY A 118 21.15 9.84 4.27
N ILE A 119 20.64 10.36 5.40
CA ILE A 119 19.24 10.24 5.78
C ILE A 119 18.47 11.48 5.33
N VAL A 120 17.32 11.26 4.71
CA VAL A 120 16.38 12.33 4.33
C VAL A 120 15.89 13.07 5.59
N ASN A 121 15.69 14.38 5.46
CA ASN A 121 15.12 15.19 6.54
C ASN A 121 13.75 14.64 6.98
N ARG A 122 13.50 14.58 8.30
CA ARG A 122 12.23 14.11 8.88
C ARG A 122 11.00 14.75 8.23
N LYS A 123 11.03 16.05 7.98
CA LYS A 123 9.90 16.76 7.35
C LYS A 123 9.57 16.22 5.96
N GLU A 124 10.59 15.96 5.15
CA GLU A 124 10.40 15.40 3.80
C GLU A 124 9.94 13.94 3.86
N ALA A 125 10.44 13.15 4.81
CA ALA A 125 9.98 11.78 5.03
C ALA A 125 8.49 11.75 5.41
N VAL A 126 8.06 12.57 6.37
CA VAL A 126 6.65 12.69 6.76
C VAL A 126 5.79 13.10 5.58
N LYS A 127 6.22 14.09 4.80
CA LYS A 127 5.50 14.57 3.61
C LYS A 127 5.34 13.47 2.55
N GLU A 128 6.39 12.70 2.30
CA GLU A 128 6.34 11.60 1.34
C GLU A 128 5.39 10.48 1.80
N VAL A 129 5.48 10.07 3.06
CA VAL A 129 4.61 9.03 3.62
C VAL A 129 3.15 9.50 3.65
N SER A 130 2.90 10.78 3.99
CA SER A 130 1.55 11.36 3.98
C SER A 130 0.95 11.35 2.58
N ARG A 131 1.76 11.66 1.56
CA ARG A 131 1.33 11.57 0.16
C ARG A 131 0.97 10.14 -0.23
N LYS A 132 1.76 9.15 0.19
CA LYS A 132 1.46 7.73 -0.03
C LYS A 132 0.16 7.31 0.65
N ALA A 133 -0.04 7.72 1.92
CA ALA A 133 -1.26 7.41 2.66
C ALA A 133 -2.51 7.99 1.98
N GLY A 134 -2.45 9.27 1.56
CA GLY A 134 -3.53 9.92 0.81
C GLY A 134 -3.80 9.24 -0.54
N HIS A 135 -2.76 8.82 -1.25
CA HIS A 135 -2.91 8.10 -2.52
C HIS A 135 -3.59 6.74 -2.33
N VAL A 136 -3.20 5.98 -1.32
CA VAL A 136 -3.83 4.68 -0.99
C VAL A 136 -5.32 4.85 -0.73
N TYR A 137 -5.73 5.92 -0.03
CA TYR A 137 -7.14 6.18 0.18
C TYR A 137 -7.85 6.64 -1.11
N ALA A 138 -7.23 7.53 -1.89
CA ALA A 138 -7.82 8.04 -3.13
C ALA A 138 -8.17 6.92 -4.13
N ILE A 139 -7.35 5.89 -4.23
CA ILE A 139 -7.60 4.73 -5.10
C ILE A 139 -8.89 3.99 -4.70
N ARG A 140 -9.28 3.99 -3.42
CA ARG A 140 -10.53 3.34 -2.97
C ARG A 140 -11.78 4.07 -3.45
N LEU A 141 -11.70 5.40 -3.64
CA LEU A 141 -12.84 6.25 -3.98
C LEU A 141 -13.13 6.31 -5.48
N ILE A 142 -12.18 5.91 -6.31
CA ILE A 142 -12.31 5.98 -7.77
C ILE A 142 -12.11 4.60 -8.40
N PRO A 143 -12.93 4.23 -9.38
CA PRO A 143 -12.69 3.00 -10.14
C PRO A 143 -11.32 3.06 -10.82
N TYR A 144 -10.50 2.04 -10.64
CA TYR A 144 -9.21 1.93 -11.30
C TYR A 144 -9.07 0.56 -11.97
N ARG A 145 -8.26 0.52 -13.02
CA ARG A 145 -7.94 -0.73 -13.71
C ARG A 145 -6.62 -1.26 -13.19
N LEU A 146 -6.67 -2.48 -12.67
CA LEU A 146 -5.47 -3.18 -12.22
C LEU A 146 -5.06 -4.19 -13.31
N ARG A 147 -3.81 -4.07 -13.79
CA ARG A 147 -3.22 -5.11 -14.62
C ARG A 147 -2.66 -6.18 -13.71
N VAL A 148 -3.25 -7.36 -13.75
CA VAL A 148 -2.79 -8.53 -12.99
C VAL A 148 -2.13 -9.51 -13.96
N THR A 149 -0.91 -9.96 -13.63
CA THR A 149 -0.25 -11.05 -14.32
C THR A 149 -0.46 -12.32 -13.49
N ARG A 150 -0.91 -13.38 -14.12
CA ARG A 150 -1.10 -14.68 -13.48
C ARG A 150 -0.46 -15.75 -14.33
N ASP A 151 0.21 -16.69 -13.67
CA ASP A 151 0.76 -17.87 -14.32
C ASP A 151 -0.29 -18.99 -14.33
N TYR A 152 -0.26 -19.83 -15.37
CA TYR A 152 -1.12 -20.98 -15.48
C TYR A 152 -0.32 -22.22 -15.89
N PHE A 153 -0.81 -23.38 -15.51
CA PHE A 153 -0.17 -24.64 -15.84
C PHE A 153 -0.36 -25.00 -17.33
N VAL A 154 0.74 -25.25 -18.00
CA VAL A 154 0.77 -25.57 -19.44
C VAL A 154 1.12 -27.04 -19.74
N LYS A 155 1.57 -27.78 -18.70
CA LYS A 155 1.98 -29.19 -18.84
C LYS A 155 0.95 -30.11 -18.17
N GLY A 156 0.49 -31.09 -18.90
CA GLY A 156 -0.47 -32.10 -18.45
C GLY A 156 -0.74 -33.09 -19.58
N THR A 157 -1.98 -33.20 -19.98
CA THR A 157 -2.47 -33.99 -21.11
C THR A 157 -2.37 -33.20 -22.43
N ASP A 158 -2.84 -33.79 -23.51
CA ASP A 158 -2.95 -33.08 -24.81
C ASP A 158 -3.94 -31.89 -24.71
N ASN A 159 -4.99 -32.03 -23.89
CA ASN A 159 -5.89 -30.91 -23.61
C ASN A 159 -5.14 -29.71 -23.06
N PHE A 160 -4.17 -29.86 -22.14
CA PHE A 160 -3.32 -28.78 -21.65
C PHE A 160 -2.48 -28.12 -22.75
N LYS A 161 -1.96 -28.93 -23.71
CA LYS A 161 -1.17 -28.39 -24.83
C LYS A 161 -2.04 -27.55 -25.77
N VAL A 162 -3.25 -28.02 -26.07
CA VAL A 162 -4.21 -27.27 -26.91
C VAL A 162 -4.71 -26.03 -26.19
N ALA A 163 -5.10 -26.16 -24.92
CA ALA A 163 -5.55 -25.04 -24.09
C ALA A 163 -4.48 -23.93 -24.00
N LYS A 164 -3.20 -24.31 -23.81
CA LYS A 164 -2.09 -23.33 -23.85
C LYS A 164 -2.11 -22.49 -25.13
N ARG A 165 -2.25 -23.14 -26.31
CA ARG A 165 -2.27 -22.41 -27.59
C ARG A 165 -3.48 -21.47 -27.69
N ARG A 166 -4.66 -21.91 -27.23
CA ARG A 166 -5.88 -21.12 -27.23
C ARG A 166 -5.72 -19.89 -26.30
N ALA A 167 -5.21 -20.10 -25.08
CA ALA A 167 -4.95 -19.03 -24.12
C ALA A 167 -3.92 -17.99 -24.65
N GLN A 168 -2.86 -18.45 -25.35
CA GLN A 168 -1.88 -17.55 -25.99
C GLN A 168 -2.49 -16.71 -27.12
N LEU A 169 -3.56 -17.17 -27.75
CA LEU A 169 -4.33 -16.42 -28.75
C LEU A 169 -5.43 -15.53 -28.13
N GLY A 170 -5.51 -15.45 -26.81
CA GLY A 170 -6.53 -14.70 -26.09
C GLY A 170 -7.90 -15.40 -26.01
N ARG A 171 -8.00 -16.64 -26.50
CA ARG A 171 -9.23 -17.46 -26.50
C ARG A 171 -9.35 -18.21 -25.17
N TRP A 172 -9.59 -17.48 -24.11
CA TRP A 172 -9.58 -18.03 -22.75
C TRP A 172 -10.74 -18.99 -22.49
N ASP A 173 -11.93 -18.68 -23.00
CA ASP A 173 -13.12 -19.53 -22.85
C ASP A 173 -12.90 -20.91 -23.49
N ASP A 174 -12.33 -20.96 -24.70
CA ASP A 174 -12.01 -22.22 -25.38
C ASP A 174 -10.91 -23.01 -24.64
N ALA A 175 -10.00 -22.31 -23.95
CA ALA A 175 -9.01 -22.98 -23.12
C ALA A 175 -9.64 -23.56 -21.85
N ALA A 176 -10.59 -22.80 -21.24
CA ALA A 176 -11.35 -23.23 -20.08
C ALA A 176 -12.12 -24.52 -20.32
N GLU A 177 -12.80 -24.65 -21.45
CA GLU A 177 -13.50 -25.88 -21.82
C GLU A 177 -12.60 -27.13 -21.74
N LEU A 178 -11.37 -27.02 -22.23
CA LEU A 178 -10.39 -28.09 -22.18
C LEU A 178 -9.88 -28.37 -20.77
N TRP A 179 -9.66 -27.34 -19.96
CA TRP A 179 -9.29 -27.51 -18.55
C TRP A 179 -10.44 -28.09 -17.73
N GLN A 180 -11.68 -27.69 -18.02
CA GLN A 180 -12.88 -28.24 -17.35
C GLN A 180 -12.96 -29.77 -17.47
N VAL A 181 -12.68 -30.32 -18.65
CA VAL A 181 -12.63 -31.76 -18.84
C VAL A 181 -11.59 -32.42 -17.95
N GLU A 182 -10.46 -31.76 -17.73
CA GLU A 182 -9.35 -32.29 -16.94
C GLU A 182 -9.52 -32.13 -15.42
N THR A 183 -10.54 -31.42 -14.94
CA THR A 183 -10.83 -31.34 -13.51
C THR A 183 -11.23 -32.67 -12.89
N THR A 184 -11.79 -33.57 -13.69
CA THR A 184 -12.18 -34.94 -13.31
C THR A 184 -11.11 -36.00 -13.64
N ASN A 185 -9.91 -35.57 -14.02
CA ASN A 185 -8.84 -36.49 -14.37
C ASN A 185 -8.44 -37.39 -13.18
N PRO A 186 -8.31 -38.72 -13.34
CA PRO A 186 -7.96 -39.64 -12.26
C PRO A 186 -6.59 -39.38 -11.63
N LYS A 187 -5.70 -38.68 -12.32
CA LYS A 187 -4.42 -38.22 -11.77
C LYS A 187 -4.63 -36.89 -11.01
N MET A 188 -4.67 -36.94 -9.68
CA MET A 188 -4.89 -35.79 -8.81
C MET A 188 -4.03 -34.56 -9.20
N LYS A 189 -2.77 -34.77 -9.61
CA LYS A 189 -1.87 -33.69 -10.06
C LYS A 189 -2.39 -32.97 -11.30
N ILE A 190 -3.02 -33.70 -12.23
CA ILE A 190 -3.60 -33.12 -13.45
C ILE A 190 -4.89 -32.37 -13.10
N ALA A 191 -5.78 -33.03 -12.36
CA ALA A 191 -7.01 -32.39 -11.87
C ALA A 191 -6.74 -31.13 -11.10
N GLY A 192 -5.78 -31.12 -10.16
CA GLY A 192 -5.41 -29.93 -9.37
C GLY A 192 -4.89 -28.77 -10.24
N ARG A 193 -4.09 -29.08 -11.28
CA ARG A 193 -3.64 -28.05 -12.25
C ARG A 193 -4.79 -27.49 -13.07
N ALA A 194 -5.74 -28.33 -13.46
CA ALA A 194 -6.93 -27.92 -14.21
C ALA A 194 -7.81 -27.01 -13.35
N HIS A 195 -8.09 -27.38 -12.10
CA HIS A 195 -8.81 -26.52 -11.15
C HIS A 195 -8.13 -25.16 -10.94
N TYR A 196 -6.79 -25.16 -10.78
CA TYR A 196 -6.04 -23.92 -10.67
C TYR A 196 -6.22 -23.01 -11.91
N ASN A 197 -6.07 -23.59 -13.11
CA ASN A 197 -6.22 -22.84 -14.35
C ASN A 197 -7.66 -22.29 -14.51
N MET A 198 -8.67 -23.06 -14.11
CA MET A 198 -10.06 -22.61 -14.10
C MET A 198 -10.30 -21.44 -13.14
N ALA A 199 -9.58 -21.38 -12.02
CA ALA A 199 -9.72 -20.29 -11.04
C ALA A 199 -9.08 -18.96 -11.50
N ILE A 200 -8.35 -18.95 -12.62
CA ILE A 200 -7.69 -17.75 -13.18
C ILE A 200 -8.60 -17.01 -14.17
N ILE A 201 -9.53 -17.73 -14.76
CA ILE A 201 -10.47 -17.23 -15.77
C ILE A 201 -11.71 -16.68 -15.09
#